data_1dee266ac17fbcd2d3257573e346e536
#
_entry.id   1dee266ac17fbcd2d3257573e346e536
#
_cell.length_a   1.000
_cell.length_b   1.000
_cell.length_c   1.000
_cell.angle_alpha   90.00
_cell.angle_beta   90.00
_cell.angle_gamma   90.00
#
_symmetry.space_group_name_H-M   'P 1'
#
loop_
_entity.id
_entity.type
_entity.pdbx_description
1 polymer ?
#
loop_
_entity_poly.entity_id
_entity_poly.type
_entity_poly.pdbx_seq_one_letter_code
_entity_poly.pdbx_strand_id
1 'polypeptide(L)'
;MANIRSQIKRNRQNERRRVRNKGVRSELRTRTKRAVTTAESGAEESAEALRLAVRRIDKAAAQGVIHKNQAANRKSRLMRRAAALEAEAG
;
A
#
# COMPACT_ATOMS: atom_id res chain seq x y z
N MET A 1 -22.41 26.89 20.99
CA MET A 1 -21.29 27.70 20.42
C MET A 1 -19.93 26.98 20.52
N ALA A 2 -19.75 26.09 21.47
CA ALA A 2 -18.55 25.24 21.54
C ALA A 2 -18.37 24.35 20.31
N ASN A 3 -19.46 24.05 19.60
CA ASN A 3 -19.47 23.13 18.48
C ASN A 3 -18.72 23.64 17.23
N ILE A 4 -18.65 24.96 17.02
CA ILE A 4 -17.99 25.52 15.83
C ILE A 4 -16.47 25.31 15.91
N ARG A 5 -15.86 25.56 17.05
CA ARG A 5 -14.42 25.35 17.24
C ARG A 5 -14.04 23.86 17.13
N SER A 6 -14.88 22.99 17.68
CA SER A 6 -14.70 21.54 17.57
C SER A 6 -14.77 21.07 16.13
N GLN A 7 -15.72 21.61 15.34
CA GLN A 7 -15.87 21.28 13.92
C GLN A 7 -14.67 21.76 13.10
N ILE A 8 -14.17 22.96 13.36
CA ILE A 8 -12.98 23.48 12.67
C ILE A 8 -11.78 22.58 12.95
N LYS A 9 -11.60 22.19 14.20
CA LYS A 9 -10.51 21.30 14.62
C LYS A 9 -10.62 19.94 13.91
N ARG A 10 -11.83 19.36 13.89
CA ARG A 10 -12.09 18.08 13.20
C ARG A 10 -11.83 18.18 11.71
N ASN A 11 -12.25 19.28 11.08
CA ASN A 11 -12.04 19.50 9.65
C ASN A 11 -10.55 19.57 9.32
N ARG A 12 -9.76 20.25 10.14
CA ARG A 12 -8.30 20.32 9.96
C ARG A 12 -7.65 18.96 10.14
N GLN A 13 -8.05 18.18 11.13
CA GLN A 13 -7.55 16.84 11.36
C GLN A 13 -7.91 15.92 10.20
N ASN A 14 -9.15 15.99 9.71
CA ASN A 14 -9.61 15.19 8.58
C ASN A 14 -8.85 15.53 7.31
N GLU A 15 -8.57 16.82 7.09
CA GLU A 15 -7.78 17.26 5.93
C GLU A 15 -6.35 16.71 5.98
N ARG A 16 -5.70 16.78 7.13
CA ARG A 16 -4.36 16.25 7.33
C ARG A 16 -4.32 14.74 7.09
N ARG A 17 -5.31 14.01 7.60
CA ARG A 17 -5.43 12.56 7.40
C ARG A 17 -5.65 12.25 5.92
N ARG A 18 -6.51 13.00 5.25
CA ARG A 18 -6.80 12.81 3.83
C ARG A 18 -5.54 12.96 2.98
N VAL A 19 -4.78 14.02 3.21
CA VAL A 19 -3.53 14.29 2.50
C VAL A 19 -2.51 13.17 2.76
N ARG A 20 -2.34 12.78 4.02
CA ARG A 20 -1.43 11.69 4.39
C ARG A 20 -1.87 10.36 3.75
N ASN A 21 -3.17 10.04 3.82
CA ASN A 21 -3.70 8.80 3.28
C ASN A 21 -3.55 8.73 1.77
N LYS A 22 -3.74 9.84 1.08
CA LYS A 22 -3.53 9.93 -0.37
C LYS A 22 -2.08 9.62 -0.73
N GLY A 23 -1.13 10.18 0.01
CA GLY A 23 0.30 9.91 -0.19
C GLY A 23 0.64 8.44 0.04
N VAL A 24 0.12 7.85 1.10
CA VAL A 24 0.35 6.43 1.41
C VAL A 24 -0.24 5.53 0.34
N ARG A 25 -1.47 5.80 -0.12
CA ARG A 25 -2.11 5.01 -1.18
C ARG A 25 -1.33 5.10 -2.49
N SER A 26 -0.84 6.28 -2.81
CA SER A 26 0.00 6.49 -3.99
C SER A 26 1.29 5.68 -3.91
N GLU A 27 1.94 5.69 -2.75
CA GLU A 27 3.15 4.91 -2.50
C GLU A 27 2.89 3.39 -2.61
N LEU A 28 1.76 2.91 -2.05
CA LEU A 28 1.36 1.50 -2.18
C LEU A 28 1.21 1.10 -3.64
N ARG A 29 0.57 1.93 -4.43
CA ARG A 29 0.38 1.68 -5.85
C ARG A 29 1.71 1.60 -6.59
N THR A 30 2.62 2.52 -6.30
CA THR A 30 3.96 2.57 -6.90
C THR A 30 4.77 1.33 -6.54
N ARG A 31 4.79 0.95 -5.28
CA ARG A 31 5.55 -0.22 -4.81
C ARG A 31 4.99 -1.53 -5.35
N THR A 32 3.66 -1.65 -5.43
CA THR A 32 3.00 -2.82 -6.01
C THR A 32 3.34 -2.94 -7.50
N LYS A 33 3.27 -1.83 -8.24
CA LYS A 33 3.61 -1.79 -9.66
C LYS A 33 5.07 -2.19 -9.88
N ARG A 34 5.98 -1.69 -9.06
CA ARG A 34 7.40 -2.02 -9.15
C ARG A 34 7.64 -3.51 -8.89
N ALA A 35 6.98 -4.09 -7.89
CA ALA A 35 7.09 -5.51 -7.60
C ALA A 35 6.64 -6.36 -8.79
N VAL A 36 5.52 -6.01 -9.42
CA VAL A 36 5.01 -6.70 -10.59
C VAL A 36 5.95 -6.52 -11.80
N THR A 37 6.38 -5.30 -12.06
CA THR A 37 7.26 -4.99 -13.20
C THR A 37 8.59 -5.73 -13.09
N THR A 38 9.21 -5.75 -11.90
CA THR A 38 10.48 -6.47 -11.70
C THR A 38 10.30 -7.98 -11.80
N ALA A 39 9.16 -8.51 -11.35
CA ALA A 39 8.86 -9.93 -11.49
C ALA A 39 8.65 -10.32 -12.97
N GLU A 40 7.98 -9.47 -13.75
CA GLU A 40 7.78 -9.68 -15.19
C GLU A 40 9.10 -9.72 -15.97
N SER A 41 10.04 -8.87 -15.61
CA SER A 41 11.34 -8.79 -16.28
C SER A 41 12.34 -9.84 -15.78
N GLY A 42 12.01 -10.56 -14.71
CA GLY A 42 12.93 -11.53 -14.10
C GLY A 42 14.13 -10.88 -13.42
N ALA A 43 14.01 -9.61 -13.02
CA ALA A 43 15.10 -8.88 -12.40
C ALA A 43 15.48 -9.48 -11.04
N GLU A 44 16.76 -9.39 -10.70
CA GLU A 44 17.26 -9.89 -9.41
C GLU A 44 16.60 -9.20 -8.22
N GLU A 45 16.20 -7.94 -8.40
CA GLU A 45 15.55 -7.16 -7.36
C GLU A 45 14.09 -7.55 -7.11
N SER A 46 13.53 -8.48 -7.88
CA SER A 46 12.11 -8.82 -7.78
C SER A 46 11.69 -9.31 -6.39
N ALA A 47 12.51 -10.16 -5.76
CA ALA A 47 12.23 -10.66 -4.41
C ALA A 47 12.24 -9.54 -3.37
N GLU A 48 13.20 -8.62 -3.48
CA GLU A 48 13.29 -7.48 -2.57
C GLU A 48 12.16 -6.48 -2.81
N ALA A 49 11.84 -6.20 -4.07
CA ALA A 49 10.74 -5.30 -4.42
C ALA A 49 9.41 -5.84 -3.89
N LEU A 50 9.18 -7.16 -3.99
CA LEU A 50 8.00 -7.82 -3.45
C LEU A 50 7.95 -7.67 -1.93
N ARG A 51 9.06 -7.93 -1.25
CA ARG A 51 9.14 -7.83 0.21
C ARG A 51 8.86 -6.40 0.69
N LEU A 52 9.41 -5.39 0.00
CA LEU A 52 9.17 -3.99 0.32
C LEU A 52 7.71 -3.60 0.12
N ALA A 53 7.08 -4.10 -0.95
CA ALA A 53 5.67 -3.86 -1.22
C ALA A 53 4.79 -4.47 -0.12
N VAL A 54 5.04 -5.71 0.26
CA VAL A 54 4.31 -6.41 1.33
C VAL A 54 4.47 -5.67 2.66
N ARG A 55 5.70 -5.29 3.00
CA ARG A 55 5.98 -4.55 4.23
C ARG A 55 5.23 -3.21 4.26
N ARG A 56 5.17 -2.52 3.14
CA ARG A 56 4.48 -1.23 3.07
C ARG A 56 2.96 -1.40 3.20
N ILE A 57 2.39 -2.45 2.64
CA ILE A 57 0.97 -2.79 2.80
C ILE A 57 0.66 -3.03 4.28
N ASP A 58 1.48 -3.81 4.97
CA ASP A 58 1.31 -4.09 6.40
C ASP A 58 1.40 -2.81 7.23
N LYS A 59 2.35 -1.94 6.91
CA LYS A 59 2.51 -0.66 7.60
C LYS A 59 1.32 0.26 7.39
N ALA A 60 0.76 0.30 6.19
CA ALA A 60 -0.43 1.08 5.88
C ALA A 60 -1.64 0.60 6.68
N ALA A 61 -1.79 -0.71 6.85
CA ALA A 61 -2.84 -1.29 7.68
C ALA A 61 -2.64 -0.92 9.16
N ALA A 62 -1.40 -0.99 9.65
CA ALA A 62 -1.07 -0.61 11.03
C ALA A 62 -1.36 0.88 11.29
N GLN A 63 -1.16 1.73 10.27
CA GLN A 63 -1.45 3.16 10.36
C GLN A 63 -2.94 3.49 10.19
N GLY A 64 -3.78 2.51 9.86
CA GLY A 64 -5.20 2.70 9.64
C GLY A 64 -5.58 3.33 8.30
N VAL A 65 -4.64 3.42 7.36
CA VAL A 65 -4.92 3.94 6.01
C VAL A 65 -5.77 2.98 5.20
N ILE A 66 -5.51 1.69 5.36
CA ILE A 66 -6.32 0.61 4.78
C ILE A 66 -6.74 -0.34 5.89
N HIS A 67 -7.87 -1.02 5.69
CA HIS A 67 -8.34 -2.01 6.64
C HIS A 67 -7.46 -3.27 6.56
N LYS A 68 -7.31 -3.99 7.68
CA LYS A 68 -6.52 -5.22 7.75
C LYS A 68 -6.95 -6.27 6.72
N ASN A 69 -8.25 -6.33 6.42
CA ASN A 69 -8.77 -7.26 5.41
C ASN A 69 -8.34 -6.86 4.00
N GLN A 70 -8.30 -5.56 3.70
CA GLN A 70 -7.78 -5.06 2.43
C GLN A 70 -6.28 -5.38 2.30
N ALA A 71 -5.53 -5.22 3.38
CA ALA A 71 -4.10 -5.54 3.39
C ALA A 71 -3.88 -7.02 3.09
N ALA A 72 -4.65 -7.90 3.73
CA ALA A 72 -4.56 -9.34 3.50
C ALA A 72 -4.88 -9.69 2.05
N ASN A 73 -5.93 -9.10 1.47
CA ASN A 73 -6.31 -9.33 0.08
C ASN A 73 -5.25 -8.81 -0.89
N ARG A 74 -4.72 -7.61 -0.66
CA ARG A 74 -3.67 -7.03 -1.50
C ARG A 74 -2.39 -7.87 -1.49
N LYS A 75 -1.97 -8.32 -0.31
CA LYS A 75 -0.80 -9.17 -0.16
C LYS A 75 -0.98 -10.50 -0.89
N SER A 76 -2.12 -11.14 -0.68
CA SER A 76 -2.44 -12.42 -1.31
C SER A 76 -2.40 -12.32 -2.83
N ARG A 77 -3.05 -11.33 -3.40
CA ARG A 77 -3.07 -11.10 -4.85
C ARG A 77 -1.68 -10.83 -5.40
N LEU A 78 -0.93 -9.97 -4.72
CA LEU A 78 0.42 -9.60 -5.14
C LEU A 78 1.36 -10.81 -5.11
N MET A 79 1.33 -11.58 -4.04
CA MET A 79 2.17 -12.77 -3.90
C MET A 79 1.85 -13.84 -4.94
N ARG A 80 0.56 -14.07 -5.23
CA ARG A 80 0.13 -15.03 -6.26
C ARG A 80 0.60 -14.58 -7.64
N ARG A 81 0.45 -13.29 -7.93
CA ARG A 81 0.86 -12.75 -9.23
C ARG A 81 2.38 -12.84 -9.42
N ALA A 82 3.13 -12.50 -8.38
CA ALA A 82 4.59 -12.58 -8.41
C ALA A 82 5.06 -14.03 -8.60
N ALA A 83 4.44 -14.98 -7.89
CA ALA A 83 4.76 -16.39 -8.03
C ALA A 83 4.45 -16.92 -9.44
N ALA A 84 3.31 -16.50 -10.01
CA ALA A 84 2.93 -16.90 -11.36
C ALA A 84 3.92 -16.34 -12.41
N LEU A 85 4.35 -15.10 -12.24
CA LEU A 85 5.31 -14.46 -13.14
C LEU A 85 6.69 -15.10 -13.04
N GLU A 86 7.13 -15.48 -11.85
CA GLU A 86 8.39 -16.21 -11.65
C GLU A 86 8.35 -17.59 -12.33
N ALA A 87 7.21 -18.28 -12.23
CA ALA A 87 7.03 -19.57 -12.87
C ALA A 87 7.09 -19.44 -14.41
N GLU A 88 6.55 -18.35 -14.96
CA GLU A 88 6.60 -18.09 -16.41
C GLU A 88 8.02 -17.71 -16.86
N ALA A 89 8.78 -17.01 -16.02
CA ALA A 89 10.14 -16.58 -16.32
C ALA A 89 11.15 -17.72 -16.17
N GLY A 90 10.79 -18.74 -15.39
CA GLY A 90 11.63 -19.90 -15.18
C GLY A 90 11.49 -20.92 -16.29
#